data_7bf00a0c8035378f911eaa6d9e9e53a6
#
_entry.id   7bf00a0c8035378f911eaa6d9e9e53a6
#
_cell.length_a   1.000
_cell.length_b   1.000
_cell.length_c   1.000
_cell.angle_alpha   90.00
_cell.angle_beta   90.00
_cell.angle_gamma   90.00
#
_symmetry.space_group_name_H-M   'P 1'
#
loop_
_entity.id
_entity.type
_entity.pdbx_description
1 polymer ?
#
loop_
_entity_poly.entity_id
_entity_poly.type
_entity_poly.pdbx_seq_one_letter_code
_entity_poly.pdbx_strand_id
1 'polypeptide(L)'
;MKKLNGPTKQGIQWLALIAVFILAVINWSYLVQTVTMIWSVIFPLILGGMIAFVLNLLMTWIEKYVYPNAKNKYLKGSRRPVAIILAILVVCLVIAATVVIVVPQLASAIMTLIEVVPETIENLTNWFNNQDALVPLVNDLANQANIDWNSIFTNVASGINNVASSLATTSVSVLTTSVGAVTNIFLGILFAIYILFSKEKLAKQVDRLLTVYVRDDIHQLIENVARVANETFSKFISGMVIEAIILGALVTAGLFILQVPYAAMLGVLQGVMALIPIIGAFLSGAVGVVILLALNPTYAVVYLIFVFFVQQLEGDLIYPRVVGDSIGLPSMWVLFAVTVGGGLMGIPGMLIGVPFLASIYKIIKIDVAYRERMIQQTGDQDIEQNVRFLESLRHQTLTDKEIDRI
;
A
#
# COMPACT_ATOMS: atom_id res chain seq x y z
N MET A 1 -24.63 60.22 -27.45
CA MET A 1 -23.96 59.72 -26.23
C MET A 1 -24.45 58.30 -25.99
N LYS A 2 -23.60 57.29 -26.31
CA LYS A 2 -23.90 55.89 -26.10
C LYS A 2 -23.73 55.58 -24.58
N LYS A 3 -24.84 55.25 -23.90
CA LYS A 3 -24.76 54.75 -22.52
C LYS A 3 -23.90 53.48 -22.52
N LEU A 4 -22.78 53.52 -21.87
CA LEU A 4 -21.98 52.32 -21.53
C LEU A 4 -22.84 51.51 -20.56
N ASN A 5 -23.36 50.36 -21.04
CA ASN A 5 -24.00 49.38 -20.17
C ASN A 5 -22.95 48.93 -19.17
N GLY A 6 -23.24 49.09 -17.88
CA GLY A 6 -22.39 48.58 -16.80
C GLY A 6 -22.19 47.05 -16.92
N PRO A 7 -21.10 46.54 -16.38
CA PRO A 7 -20.81 45.11 -16.48
C PRO A 7 -21.98 44.30 -15.92
N THR A 8 -22.44 43.34 -16.71
CA THR A 8 -23.47 42.38 -16.27
C THR A 8 -22.96 41.60 -15.05
N LYS A 9 -23.82 41.13 -14.16
CA LYS A 9 -23.45 40.31 -12.99
C LYS A 9 -22.49 39.18 -13.36
N GLN A 10 -22.68 38.56 -14.52
CA GLN A 10 -21.78 37.54 -15.06
C GLN A 10 -20.39 38.09 -15.40
N GLY A 11 -20.30 39.27 -15.99
CA GLY A 11 -19.02 39.94 -16.32
C GLY A 11 -18.20 40.25 -15.05
N ILE A 12 -18.85 40.67 -13.96
CA ILE A 12 -18.20 40.91 -12.67
C ILE A 12 -17.69 39.60 -12.07
N GLN A 13 -18.44 38.49 -12.19
CA GLN A 13 -18.03 37.17 -11.71
C GLN A 13 -16.80 36.65 -12.48
N TRP A 14 -16.77 36.80 -13.80
CA TRP A 14 -15.62 36.42 -14.61
C TRP A 14 -14.37 37.26 -14.31
N LEU A 15 -14.54 38.58 -14.12
CA LEU A 15 -13.45 39.45 -13.70
C LEU A 15 -12.90 39.08 -12.31
N ALA A 16 -13.78 38.75 -11.36
CA ALA A 16 -13.37 38.31 -10.04
C ALA A 16 -12.62 36.96 -10.09
N LEU A 17 -13.07 36.00 -10.91
CA LEU A 17 -12.38 34.73 -11.13
C LEU A 17 -10.99 34.93 -11.75
N ILE A 18 -10.89 35.79 -12.77
CA ILE A 18 -9.60 36.11 -13.41
C ILE A 18 -8.66 36.80 -12.42
N ALA A 19 -9.17 37.75 -11.62
CA ALA A 19 -8.36 38.42 -10.59
C ALA A 19 -7.85 37.43 -9.53
N VAL A 20 -8.70 36.51 -9.04
CA VAL A 20 -8.30 35.44 -8.11
C VAL A 20 -7.26 34.52 -8.73
N PHE A 21 -7.43 34.14 -10.01
CA PHE A 21 -6.46 33.32 -10.73
C PHE A 21 -5.09 34.02 -10.88
N ILE A 22 -5.10 35.31 -11.26
CA ILE A 22 -3.87 36.10 -11.36
C ILE A 22 -3.18 36.23 -10.00
N LEU A 23 -3.93 36.50 -8.92
CA LEU A 23 -3.38 36.57 -7.57
C LEU A 23 -2.81 35.20 -7.12
N ALA A 24 -3.46 34.10 -7.48
CA ALA A 24 -2.97 32.76 -7.21
C ALA A 24 -1.66 32.46 -7.94
N VAL A 25 -1.55 32.85 -9.21
CA VAL A 25 -0.33 32.67 -10.01
C VAL A 25 0.81 33.55 -9.48
N ILE A 26 0.56 34.82 -9.16
CA ILE A 26 1.58 35.72 -8.60
C ILE A 26 2.08 35.23 -7.24
N ASN A 27 1.19 34.68 -6.41
CA ASN A 27 1.53 34.19 -5.07
C ASN A 27 1.68 32.66 -5.03
N TRP A 28 2.04 32.02 -6.14
CA TRP A 28 2.12 30.56 -6.25
C TRP A 28 3.00 29.92 -5.16
N SER A 29 4.16 30.51 -4.88
CA SER A 29 5.07 30.03 -3.85
C SER A 29 4.45 30.05 -2.44
N TYR A 30 3.72 31.13 -2.11
CA TYR A 30 3.00 31.22 -0.82
C TYR A 30 1.85 30.21 -0.72
N LEU A 31 1.11 29.98 -1.82
CA LEU A 31 0.06 28.98 -1.85
C LEU A 31 0.63 27.58 -1.64
N VAL A 32 1.69 27.21 -2.35
CA VAL A 32 2.37 25.92 -2.18
C VAL A 32 2.87 25.78 -0.74
N GLN A 33 3.52 26.79 -0.18
CA GLN A 33 4.03 26.77 1.18
C GLN A 33 2.90 26.63 2.22
N THR A 34 1.77 27.31 2.01
CA THR A 34 0.61 27.20 2.89
C THR A 34 -0.01 25.78 2.80
N VAL A 35 -0.16 25.25 1.60
CA VAL A 35 -0.68 23.88 1.39
C VAL A 35 0.25 22.84 2.04
N THR A 36 1.56 22.96 1.87
CA THR A 36 2.53 22.05 2.50
C THR A 36 2.52 22.16 4.03
N MET A 37 2.35 23.36 4.58
CA MET A 37 2.21 23.59 6.01
C MET A 37 0.93 22.92 6.55
N ILE A 38 -0.21 23.13 5.91
CA ILE A 38 -1.47 22.47 6.28
C ILE A 38 -1.33 20.96 6.18
N TRP A 39 -0.71 20.46 5.11
CA TRP A 39 -0.46 19.04 4.91
C TRP A 39 0.39 18.44 6.03
N SER A 40 1.47 19.11 6.44
CA SER A 40 2.35 18.63 7.51
C SER A 40 1.64 18.51 8.87
N VAL A 41 0.63 19.36 9.13
CA VAL A 41 -0.19 19.31 10.35
C VAL A 41 -1.24 18.20 10.29
N ILE A 42 -1.85 18.00 9.12
CA ILE A 42 -2.92 17.00 8.94
C ILE A 42 -2.35 15.58 8.77
N PHE A 43 -1.14 15.45 8.21
CA PHE A 43 -0.53 14.17 7.91
C PHE A 43 -0.47 13.20 9.11
N PRO A 44 -0.02 13.60 10.33
CA PRO A 44 -0.02 12.70 11.49
C PRO A 44 -1.42 12.24 11.89
N LEU A 45 -2.46 13.05 11.68
CA LEU A 45 -3.84 12.68 11.97
C LEU A 45 -4.35 11.62 10.99
N ILE A 46 -4.06 11.79 9.69
CA ILE A 46 -4.39 10.79 8.67
C ILE A 46 -3.63 9.49 8.98
N LEU A 47 -2.34 9.56 9.24
CA LEU A 47 -1.51 8.42 9.62
C LEU A 47 -2.08 7.72 10.87
N GLY A 48 -2.50 8.49 11.87
CA GLY A 48 -3.16 7.96 13.07
C GLY A 48 -4.47 7.25 12.76
N GLY A 49 -5.29 7.79 11.87
CA GLY A 49 -6.51 7.13 11.36
C GLY A 49 -6.22 5.79 10.68
N MET A 50 -5.16 5.75 9.87
CA MET A 50 -4.69 4.53 9.19
C MET A 50 -4.24 3.47 10.20
N ILE A 51 -3.38 3.83 11.13
CA ILE A 51 -2.91 2.95 12.20
C ILE A 51 -4.10 2.48 13.05
N ALA A 52 -5.02 3.39 13.40
CA ALA A 52 -6.23 3.06 14.15
C ALA A 52 -7.09 2.03 13.41
N PHE A 53 -7.22 2.16 12.09
CA PHE A 53 -7.99 1.21 11.29
C PHE A 53 -7.38 -0.19 11.31
N VAL A 54 -6.07 -0.31 11.09
CA VAL A 54 -5.34 -1.59 11.15
C VAL A 54 -5.43 -2.21 12.55
N LEU A 55 -5.16 -1.42 13.59
CA LEU A 55 -5.27 -1.87 14.98
C LEU A 55 -6.71 -2.27 15.34
N ASN A 56 -7.72 -1.58 14.80
CA ASN A 56 -9.12 -1.92 15.04
C ASN A 56 -9.50 -3.30 14.51
N LEU A 57 -8.93 -3.73 13.37
CA LEU A 57 -9.14 -5.09 12.84
C LEU A 57 -8.61 -6.14 13.84
N LEU A 58 -7.37 -5.97 14.29
CA LEU A 58 -6.75 -6.85 15.29
C LEU A 58 -7.52 -6.82 16.63
N MET A 59 -7.85 -5.62 17.09
CA MET A 59 -8.63 -5.43 18.32
C MET A 59 -9.97 -6.15 18.25
N THR A 60 -10.70 -6.04 17.14
CA THR A 60 -12.01 -6.69 16.97
C THR A 60 -11.88 -8.21 16.97
N TRP A 61 -10.82 -8.72 16.33
CA TRP A 61 -10.50 -10.15 16.35
C TRP A 61 -10.16 -10.63 17.76
N ILE A 62 -9.29 -9.90 18.50
CA ILE A 62 -8.94 -10.20 19.88
C ILE A 62 -10.17 -10.15 20.78
N GLU A 63 -11.02 -9.14 20.66
CA GLU A 63 -12.27 -9.02 21.43
C GLU A 63 -13.20 -10.21 21.22
N LYS A 64 -13.27 -10.74 20.00
CA LYS A 64 -14.11 -11.88 19.65
C LYS A 64 -13.60 -13.20 20.25
N TYR A 65 -12.27 -13.42 20.25
CA TYR A 65 -11.69 -14.70 20.65
C TYR A 65 -11.23 -14.74 22.10
N VAL A 66 -10.71 -13.64 22.65
CA VAL A 66 -10.18 -13.59 24.03
C VAL A 66 -11.29 -13.37 25.06
N TYR A 67 -12.36 -12.65 24.68
CA TYR A 67 -13.47 -12.33 25.58
C TYR A 67 -14.84 -12.69 25.00
N PRO A 68 -15.11 -13.94 24.61
CA PRO A 68 -16.37 -14.29 23.93
C PRO A 68 -17.61 -14.08 24.80
N ASN A 69 -17.52 -14.21 26.14
CA ASN A 69 -18.64 -14.15 27.07
C ASN A 69 -18.31 -13.50 28.43
N ALA A 70 -17.90 -12.22 28.40
CA ALA A 70 -17.67 -11.49 29.65
C ALA A 70 -19.01 -11.17 30.36
N LYS A 71 -19.50 -12.10 31.20
CA LYS A 71 -20.68 -11.91 32.05
C LYS A 71 -20.42 -10.90 33.18
N ASN A 72 -19.18 -10.64 33.54
CA ASN A 72 -18.81 -9.83 34.69
C ASN A 72 -18.66 -8.35 34.29
N LYS A 73 -19.29 -7.43 35.04
CA LYS A 73 -19.32 -5.98 34.77
C LYS A 73 -17.92 -5.35 34.69
N TYR A 74 -16.97 -5.82 35.51
CA TYR A 74 -15.57 -5.37 35.52
C TYR A 74 -14.80 -5.83 34.26
N LEU A 75 -15.05 -7.04 33.77
CA LEU A 75 -14.49 -7.56 32.53
C LEU A 75 -15.02 -6.85 31.30
N LYS A 76 -16.29 -6.39 31.31
CA LYS A 76 -16.84 -5.57 30.21
C LYS A 76 -16.16 -4.20 30.09
N GLY A 77 -15.82 -3.56 31.22
CA GLY A 77 -15.17 -2.25 31.22
C GLY A 77 -13.70 -2.30 30.77
N SER A 78 -12.98 -3.36 31.10
CA SER A 78 -11.56 -3.53 30.75
C SER A 78 -11.32 -4.22 29.40
N ARG A 79 -12.36 -4.82 28.79
CA ARG A 79 -12.27 -5.55 27.53
C ARG A 79 -11.57 -4.75 26.42
N ARG A 80 -11.99 -3.52 26.24
CA ARG A 80 -11.50 -2.66 25.17
C ARG A 80 -10.07 -2.13 25.42
N PRO A 81 -9.73 -1.56 26.59
CA PRO A 81 -8.34 -1.18 26.88
C PRO A 81 -7.36 -2.34 26.71
N VAL A 82 -7.71 -3.52 27.21
CA VAL A 82 -6.88 -4.73 27.08
C VAL A 82 -6.74 -5.15 25.62
N ALA A 83 -7.81 -5.15 24.83
CA ALA A 83 -7.73 -5.49 23.41
C ALA A 83 -6.87 -4.50 22.61
N ILE A 84 -6.93 -3.20 22.93
CA ILE A 84 -6.07 -2.19 22.32
C ILE A 84 -4.59 -2.43 22.67
N ILE A 85 -4.29 -2.65 23.94
CA ILE A 85 -2.92 -2.92 24.40
C ILE A 85 -2.38 -4.19 23.74
N LEU A 86 -3.17 -5.28 23.70
CA LEU A 86 -2.78 -6.52 23.02
C LEU A 86 -2.58 -6.32 21.53
N ALA A 87 -3.43 -5.57 20.85
CA ALA A 87 -3.27 -5.28 19.42
C ALA A 87 -1.97 -4.51 19.14
N ILE A 88 -1.67 -3.49 19.95
CA ILE A 88 -0.41 -2.74 19.86
C ILE A 88 0.78 -3.66 20.14
N LEU A 89 0.69 -4.50 21.19
CA LEU A 89 1.76 -5.43 21.54
C LEU A 89 2.03 -6.44 20.42
N VAL A 90 1.00 -6.99 19.79
CA VAL A 90 1.15 -7.89 18.63
C VAL A 90 1.87 -7.17 17.48
N VAL A 91 1.46 -5.94 17.13
CA VAL A 91 2.10 -5.19 16.05
C VAL A 91 3.56 -4.88 16.41
N CYS A 92 3.84 -4.41 17.63
CA CYS A 92 5.20 -4.17 18.10
C CYS A 92 6.05 -5.43 18.08
N LEU A 93 5.49 -6.58 18.46
CA LEU A 93 6.19 -7.86 18.44
C LEU A 93 6.52 -8.30 17.00
N VAL A 94 5.59 -8.13 16.05
CA VAL A 94 5.84 -8.42 14.64
C VAL A 94 6.94 -7.52 14.08
N ILE A 95 6.88 -6.22 14.36
CA ILE A 95 7.93 -5.27 13.94
C ILE A 95 9.27 -5.63 14.57
N ALA A 96 9.31 -5.89 15.88
CA ALA A 96 10.53 -6.26 16.58
C ALA A 96 11.12 -7.57 16.04
N ALA A 97 10.31 -8.59 15.81
CA ALA A 97 10.73 -9.85 15.20
C ALA A 97 11.31 -9.63 13.79
N THR A 98 10.64 -8.81 12.98
CA THR A 98 11.14 -8.45 11.65
C THR A 98 12.51 -7.76 11.72
N VAL A 99 12.65 -6.76 12.59
CA VAL A 99 13.92 -6.04 12.77
C VAL A 99 15.02 -6.96 13.25
N VAL A 100 14.77 -7.81 14.26
CA VAL A 100 15.75 -8.74 14.82
C VAL A 100 16.18 -9.82 13.81
N ILE A 101 15.27 -10.27 12.94
CA ILE A 101 15.59 -11.29 11.95
C ILE A 101 16.24 -10.66 10.71
N VAL A 102 15.69 -9.57 10.20
CA VAL A 102 16.12 -9.01 8.90
C VAL A 102 17.38 -8.16 9.02
N VAL A 103 17.43 -7.23 10.00
CA VAL A 103 18.51 -6.24 10.05
C VAL A 103 19.90 -6.84 10.24
N PRO A 104 20.14 -7.79 11.16
CA PRO A 104 21.49 -8.38 11.31
C PRO A 104 21.93 -9.16 10.07
N GLN A 105 21.01 -9.95 9.48
CA GLN A 105 21.31 -10.75 8.31
C GLN A 105 21.51 -9.87 7.06
N LEU A 106 20.74 -8.80 6.92
CA LEU A 106 20.93 -7.81 5.86
C LEU A 106 22.26 -7.08 6.01
N ALA A 107 22.62 -6.69 7.23
CA ALA A 107 23.92 -6.05 7.49
C ALA A 107 25.09 -6.98 7.14
N SER A 108 25.04 -8.26 7.55
CA SER A 108 26.07 -9.25 7.19
C SER A 108 26.12 -9.50 5.69
N ALA A 109 24.97 -9.57 5.02
CA ALA A 109 24.91 -9.76 3.57
C ALA A 109 25.48 -8.55 2.81
N ILE A 110 25.22 -7.32 3.27
CA ILE A 110 25.82 -6.10 2.68
C ILE A 110 27.34 -6.10 2.85
N MET A 111 27.86 -6.48 4.03
CA MET A 111 29.30 -6.57 4.25
C MET A 111 29.93 -7.61 3.31
N THR A 112 29.34 -8.78 3.17
CA THR A 112 29.76 -9.81 2.22
C THR A 112 29.75 -9.30 0.77
N LEU A 113 28.71 -8.54 0.39
CA LEU A 113 28.65 -7.91 -0.93
C LEU A 113 29.83 -6.97 -1.19
N ILE A 114 30.14 -6.11 -0.22
CA ILE A 114 31.25 -5.14 -0.35
C ILE A 114 32.60 -5.85 -0.49
N GLU A 115 32.78 -6.97 0.21
CA GLU A 115 34.04 -7.75 0.17
C GLU A 115 34.16 -8.65 -1.07
N VAL A 116 33.08 -9.35 -1.42
CA VAL A 116 33.12 -10.45 -2.39
C VAL A 116 32.86 -10.01 -3.83
N VAL A 117 32.04 -8.97 -4.02
CA VAL A 117 31.61 -8.51 -5.36
C VAL A 117 32.83 -8.08 -6.23
N PRO A 118 33.79 -7.26 -5.75
CA PRO A 118 34.93 -6.86 -6.56
C PRO A 118 35.75 -8.07 -7.05
N GLU A 119 36.03 -9.00 -6.16
CA GLU A 119 36.79 -10.23 -6.46
C GLU A 119 36.02 -11.17 -7.41
N THR A 120 34.69 -11.31 -7.21
CA THR A 120 33.86 -12.14 -8.06
C THR A 120 33.76 -11.59 -9.49
N ILE A 121 33.70 -10.27 -9.65
CA ILE A 121 33.66 -9.63 -10.97
C ILE A 121 35.04 -9.82 -11.68
N GLU A 122 36.11 -9.63 -10.95
CA GLU A 122 37.47 -9.87 -11.50
C GLU A 122 37.62 -11.34 -11.92
N ASN A 123 37.21 -12.27 -11.09
CA ASN A 123 37.22 -13.70 -11.39
C ASN A 123 36.33 -14.08 -12.57
N LEU A 124 35.11 -13.51 -12.68
CA LEU A 124 34.21 -13.72 -13.82
C LEU A 124 34.80 -13.15 -15.11
N THR A 125 35.38 -11.97 -15.05
CA THR A 125 36.04 -11.34 -16.20
C THR A 125 37.22 -12.14 -16.65
N ASN A 126 38.07 -12.63 -15.72
CA ASN A 126 39.21 -13.47 -16.00
C ASN A 126 38.79 -14.85 -16.53
N TRP A 127 37.76 -15.46 -15.94
CA TRP A 127 37.19 -16.72 -16.42
C TRP A 127 36.64 -16.59 -17.84
N PHE A 128 35.90 -15.52 -18.10
CA PHE A 128 35.35 -15.23 -19.43
C PHE A 128 36.46 -15.01 -20.46
N ASN A 129 37.46 -14.24 -20.12
CA ASN A 129 38.59 -13.96 -21.02
C ASN A 129 39.51 -15.19 -21.28
N ASN A 130 39.50 -16.16 -20.38
CA ASN A 130 40.37 -17.38 -20.50
C ASN A 130 39.65 -18.58 -21.14
N GLN A 131 38.40 -18.46 -21.59
CA GLN A 131 37.65 -19.54 -22.24
C GLN A 131 37.84 -19.49 -23.77
N ASP A 132 38.95 -20.08 -24.26
CA ASP A 132 39.34 -20.08 -25.68
C ASP A 132 38.27 -20.66 -26.65
N ALA A 133 37.36 -21.50 -26.17
CA ALA A 133 36.38 -22.16 -27.01
C ALA A 133 35.02 -21.42 -27.04
N LEU A 134 34.62 -20.71 -25.96
CA LEU A 134 33.33 -20.03 -25.86
C LEU A 134 33.42 -18.55 -26.25
N VAL A 135 34.58 -17.92 -26.03
CA VAL A 135 34.77 -16.49 -26.31
C VAL A 135 34.57 -16.14 -27.79
N PRO A 136 35.04 -16.89 -28.80
CA PRO A 136 34.76 -16.56 -30.18
C PRO A 136 33.31 -16.65 -30.52
N LEU A 137 32.60 -17.69 -30.06
CA LEU A 137 31.15 -17.89 -30.34
C LEU A 137 30.26 -16.82 -29.67
N VAL A 138 30.59 -16.48 -28.43
CA VAL A 138 29.87 -15.44 -27.67
C VAL A 138 30.18 -14.04 -28.20
N ASN A 139 31.42 -13.76 -28.59
CA ASN A 139 31.80 -12.50 -29.21
C ASN A 139 31.20 -12.34 -30.62
N ASP A 140 31.09 -13.38 -31.41
CA ASP A 140 30.39 -13.33 -32.69
C ASP A 140 28.92 -13.04 -32.55
N LEU A 141 28.27 -13.67 -31.58
CA LEU A 141 26.86 -13.38 -31.25
C LEU A 141 26.68 -11.96 -30.66
N ALA A 142 27.60 -11.55 -29.79
CA ALA A 142 27.59 -10.22 -29.19
C ALA A 142 27.85 -9.11 -30.19
N ASN A 143 28.78 -9.31 -31.13
CA ASN A 143 29.05 -8.38 -32.21
C ASN A 143 27.87 -8.24 -33.18
N GLN A 144 27.16 -9.35 -33.46
CA GLN A 144 25.92 -9.31 -34.23
C GLN A 144 24.79 -8.55 -33.51
N ALA A 145 24.74 -8.64 -32.18
CA ALA A 145 23.73 -8.00 -31.33
C ALA A 145 24.17 -6.63 -30.77
N ASN A 146 25.38 -6.13 -31.11
CA ASN A 146 25.98 -4.93 -30.51
C ASN A 146 26.04 -4.97 -28.97
N ILE A 147 26.32 -6.14 -28.40
CA ILE A 147 26.38 -6.35 -26.93
C ILE A 147 27.86 -6.23 -26.48
N ASP A 148 28.16 -5.24 -25.67
CA ASP A 148 29.44 -5.10 -24.99
C ASP A 148 29.36 -5.73 -23.58
N TRP A 149 29.90 -6.95 -23.46
CA TRP A 149 29.90 -7.69 -22.19
C TRP A 149 30.67 -6.98 -21.07
N ASN A 150 31.76 -6.27 -21.40
CA ASN A 150 32.49 -5.51 -20.39
C ASN A 150 31.67 -4.35 -19.82
N SER A 151 30.92 -3.65 -20.67
CA SER A 151 30.04 -2.60 -20.21
C SER A 151 28.86 -3.16 -19.40
N ILE A 152 28.34 -4.34 -19.74
CA ILE A 152 27.31 -5.00 -18.95
C ILE A 152 27.84 -5.40 -17.57
N PHE A 153 29.01 -6.08 -17.51
CA PHE A 153 29.60 -6.47 -16.22
C PHE A 153 29.95 -5.27 -15.35
N THR A 154 30.52 -4.20 -15.92
CA THR A 154 30.79 -2.96 -15.16
C THR A 154 29.55 -2.23 -14.73
N ASN A 155 28.49 -2.22 -15.53
CA ASN A 155 27.19 -1.63 -15.15
C ASN A 155 26.49 -2.45 -14.07
N VAL A 156 26.54 -3.77 -14.15
CA VAL A 156 26.01 -4.67 -13.11
C VAL A 156 26.77 -4.47 -11.81
N ALA A 157 28.11 -4.43 -11.87
CA ALA A 157 28.97 -4.18 -10.70
C ALA A 157 28.68 -2.84 -10.05
N SER A 158 28.63 -1.77 -10.84
CA SER A 158 28.30 -0.44 -10.34
C SER A 158 26.86 -0.37 -9.80
N GLY A 159 25.94 -1.07 -10.44
CA GLY A 159 24.56 -1.23 -9.96
C GLY A 159 24.52 -1.92 -8.60
N ILE A 160 25.20 -3.02 -8.42
CA ILE A 160 25.28 -3.76 -7.14
C ILE A 160 25.96 -2.89 -6.07
N ASN A 161 27.08 -2.22 -6.38
CA ASN A 161 27.72 -1.31 -5.44
C ASN A 161 26.83 -0.11 -5.05
N ASN A 162 26.09 0.43 -6.00
CA ASN A 162 25.14 1.50 -5.72
C ASN A 162 23.97 1.02 -4.84
N VAL A 163 23.46 -0.19 -5.07
CA VAL A 163 22.41 -0.80 -4.22
C VAL A 163 22.99 -1.11 -2.83
N ALA A 164 24.16 -1.70 -2.73
CA ALA A 164 24.80 -2.00 -1.45
C ALA A 164 25.09 -0.73 -0.63
N SER A 165 25.65 0.30 -1.26
CA SER A 165 25.90 1.59 -0.61
C SER A 165 24.61 2.31 -0.24
N SER A 166 23.58 2.24 -1.09
CA SER A 166 22.26 2.79 -0.78
C SER A 166 21.60 2.07 0.39
N LEU A 167 21.69 0.73 0.45
CA LEU A 167 21.19 -0.06 1.57
C LEU A 167 21.96 0.25 2.86
N ALA A 168 23.30 0.35 2.79
CA ALA A 168 24.13 0.71 3.93
C ALA A 168 23.81 2.13 4.44
N THR A 169 23.74 3.13 3.55
CA THR A 169 23.39 4.52 3.90
C THR A 169 21.96 4.64 4.36
N THR A 170 21.03 3.91 3.75
CA THR A 170 19.61 3.89 4.17
C THR A 170 19.47 3.24 5.55
N SER A 171 20.18 2.16 5.84
CA SER A 171 20.17 1.54 7.17
C SER A 171 20.67 2.50 8.25
N VAL A 172 21.74 3.26 7.96
CA VAL A 172 22.24 4.31 8.86
C VAL A 172 21.31 5.51 8.91
N SER A 173 20.75 5.92 7.77
CA SER A 173 19.82 7.06 7.73
C SER A 173 18.47 6.75 8.36
N VAL A 174 17.98 5.51 8.35
CA VAL A 174 16.79 5.10 9.12
C VAL A 174 17.04 5.25 10.62
N LEU A 175 18.24 5.00 11.11
CA LEU A 175 18.62 5.24 12.51
C LEU A 175 18.82 6.72 12.84
N THR A 176 19.20 7.53 11.84
CA THR A 176 19.40 8.99 11.98
C THR A 176 18.22 9.80 11.42
N THR A 177 17.22 9.13 10.85
CA THR A 177 16.09 9.78 10.14
C THR A 177 15.40 10.76 11.04
N SER A 178 15.52 11.94 10.58
CA SER A 178 14.92 13.20 11.01
C SER A 178 13.89 13.07 12.14
N VAL A 179 14.12 13.81 13.21
CA VAL A 179 13.19 14.05 14.34
C VAL A 179 11.74 14.19 13.86
N GLY A 180 11.52 14.72 12.66
CA GLY A 180 10.20 14.85 12.03
C GLY A 180 9.48 13.54 11.72
N ALA A 181 10.15 12.52 11.20
CA ALA A 181 9.52 11.24 10.90
C ALA A 181 9.14 10.50 12.20
N VAL A 182 10.04 10.50 13.19
CA VAL A 182 9.78 9.93 14.52
C VAL A 182 8.61 10.67 15.19
N THR A 183 8.58 11.99 15.10
CA THR A 183 7.48 12.80 15.62
C THR A 183 6.15 12.47 14.94
N ASN A 184 6.13 12.35 13.62
CA ASN A 184 4.91 12.00 12.88
C ASN A 184 4.39 10.60 13.23
N ILE A 185 5.27 9.61 13.37
CA ILE A 185 4.91 8.25 13.79
C ILE A 185 4.37 8.27 15.23
N PHE A 186 5.06 8.96 16.14
CA PHE A 186 4.64 9.08 17.53
C PHE A 186 3.27 9.76 17.66
N LEU A 187 3.08 10.89 16.98
CA LEU A 187 1.78 11.57 16.93
C LEU A 187 0.71 10.68 16.27
N GLY A 188 1.05 9.98 15.19
CA GLY A 188 0.16 9.02 14.53
C GLY A 188 -0.30 7.91 15.49
N ILE A 189 0.59 7.32 16.27
CA ILE A 189 0.24 6.32 17.28
C ILE A 189 -0.64 6.91 18.37
N LEU A 190 -0.32 8.11 18.87
CA LEU A 190 -1.17 8.80 19.85
C LEU A 190 -2.58 9.03 19.30
N PHE A 191 -2.71 9.57 18.09
CA PHE A 191 -4.01 9.77 17.45
C PHE A 191 -4.74 8.43 17.25
N ALA A 192 -4.03 7.37 16.84
CA ALA A 192 -4.62 6.04 16.69
C ALA A 192 -5.24 5.54 18.00
N ILE A 193 -4.51 5.67 19.11
CA ILE A 193 -4.99 5.30 20.44
C ILE A 193 -6.22 6.11 20.82
N TYR A 194 -6.20 7.44 20.63
CA TYR A 194 -7.35 8.30 20.93
C TYR A 194 -8.57 7.96 20.07
N ILE A 195 -8.38 7.70 18.78
CA ILE A 195 -9.45 7.28 17.87
C ILE A 195 -10.05 5.96 18.35
N LEU A 196 -9.23 4.95 18.65
CA LEU A 196 -9.69 3.65 19.11
C LEU A 196 -10.48 3.71 20.42
N PHE A 197 -10.03 4.52 21.39
CA PHE A 197 -10.77 4.73 22.63
C PHE A 197 -12.09 5.47 22.43
N SER A 198 -12.16 6.36 21.44
CA SER A 198 -13.28 7.30 21.27
C SER A 198 -14.14 6.98 20.05
N LYS A 199 -13.89 5.90 19.30
CA LYS A 199 -14.54 5.63 18.00
C LYS A 199 -16.08 5.68 18.06
N GLU A 200 -16.72 5.13 19.10
CA GLU A 200 -18.18 5.16 19.21
C GLU A 200 -18.71 6.56 19.55
N LYS A 201 -17.95 7.34 20.37
CA LYS A 201 -18.32 8.74 20.64
C LYS A 201 -18.20 9.58 19.38
N LEU A 202 -17.09 9.42 18.65
CA LEU A 202 -16.84 10.11 17.40
C LEU A 202 -17.91 9.76 16.35
N ALA A 203 -18.22 8.47 16.18
CA ALA A 203 -19.25 8.02 15.26
C ALA A 203 -20.62 8.65 15.60
N LYS A 204 -21.04 8.61 16.88
CA LYS A 204 -22.29 9.24 17.33
C LYS A 204 -22.31 10.76 17.15
N GLN A 205 -21.16 11.44 17.34
CA GLN A 205 -21.08 12.88 17.13
C GLN A 205 -21.21 13.23 15.65
N VAL A 206 -20.53 12.49 14.77
CA VAL A 206 -20.64 12.68 13.31
C VAL A 206 -22.07 12.38 12.84
N ASP A 207 -22.64 11.26 13.25
CA ASP A 207 -24.01 10.88 12.93
C ASP A 207 -25.03 11.97 13.37
N ARG A 208 -24.90 12.48 14.60
CA ARG A 208 -25.75 13.57 15.09
C ARG A 208 -25.58 14.86 14.28
N LEU A 209 -24.35 15.20 13.87
CA LEU A 209 -24.12 16.37 13.00
C LEU A 209 -24.78 16.16 11.64
N LEU A 210 -24.61 14.99 11.04
CA LEU A 210 -25.22 14.66 9.75
C LEU A 210 -26.76 14.72 9.85
N THR A 211 -27.34 14.13 10.89
CA THR A 211 -28.80 14.13 11.10
C THR A 211 -29.38 15.55 11.26
N VAL A 212 -28.62 16.50 11.85
CA VAL A 212 -29.15 17.86 12.11
C VAL A 212 -28.89 18.80 10.93
N TYR A 213 -27.75 18.71 10.26
CA TYR A 213 -27.34 19.70 9.25
C TYR A 213 -27.45 19.21 7.81
N VAL A 214 -27.64 17.92 7.59
CA VAL A 214 -27.67 17.32 6.26
C VAL A 214 -29.06 16.75 5.99
N ARG A 215 -29.55 16.86 4.74
CA ARG A 215 -30.80 16.24 4.32
C ARG A 215 -30.75 14.72 4.45
N ASP A 216 -31.84 14.07 4.74
CA ASP A 216 -31.93 12.63 5.00
C ASP A 216 -31.40 11.78 3.83
N ASP A 217 -31.65 12.20 2.59
CA ASP A 217 -31.14 11.52 1.39
C ASP A 217 -29.60 11.54 1.32
N ILE A 218 -28.98 12.68 1.63
CA ILE A 218 -27.52 12.82 1.64
C ILE A 218 -26.90 12.12 2.86
N HIS A 219 -27.57 12.15 4.02
CA HIS A 219 -27.13 11.42 5.21
C HIS A 219 -27.06 9.92 4.93
N GLN A 220 -28.11 9.34 4.34
CA GLN A 220 -28.13 7.93 3.96
C GLN A 220 -27.05 7.58 2.93
N LEU A 221 -26.80 8.47 1.96
CA LEU A 221 -25.72 8.30 1.00
C LEU A 221 -24.36 8.23 1.71
N ILE A 222 -24.07 9.16 2.61
CA ILE A 222 -22.82 9.19 3.38
C ILE A 222 -22.65 7.91 4.20
N GLU A 223 -23.72 7.45 4.89
CA GLU A 223 -23.69 6.21 5.66
C GLU A 223 -23.39 4.99 4.78
N ASN A 224 -24.01 4.90 3.61
CA ASN A 224 -23.78 3.79 2.66
C ASN A 224 -22.36 3.82 2.09
N VAL A 225 -21.87 4.99 1.69
CA VAL A 225 -20.48 5.17 1.23
C VAL A 225 -19.49 4.76 2.32
N ALA A 226 -19.69 5.21 3.56
CA ALA A 226 -18.83 4.87 4.68
C ALA A 226 -18.85 3.35 4.97
N ARG A 227 -20.01 2.70 4.85
CA ARG A 227 -20.14 1.25 5.01
C ARG A 227 -19.38 0.49 3.93
N VAL A 228 -19.58 0.82 2.66
CA VAL A 228 -18.86 0.20 1.52
C VAL A 228 -17.35 0.41 1.66
N ALA A 229 -16.92 1.62 2.01
CA ALA A 229 -15.51 1.92 2.25
C ALA A 229 -14.94 1.06 3.39
N ASN A 230 -15.63 1.02 4.55
CA ASN A 230 -15.19 0.23 5.70
C ASN A 230 -15.07 -1.27 5.39
N GLU A 231 -16.02 -1.84 4.66
CA GLU A 231 -15.98 -3.23 4.22
C GLU A 231 -14.81 -3.48 3.27
N THR A 232 -14.64 -2.64 2.26
CA THR A 232 -13.57 -2.76 1.26
C THR A 232 -12.19 -2.66 1.93
N PHE A 233 -12.00 -1.66 2.79
CA PHE A 233 -10.75 -1.50 3.54
C PHE A 233 -10.48 -2.69 4.47
N SER A 234 -11.49 -3.15 5.21
CA SER A 234 -11.35 -4.27 6.15
C SER A 234 -10.97 -5.56 5.44
N LYS A 235 -11.64 -5.88 4.34
CA LYS A 235 -11.35 -7.07 3.53
C LYS A 235 -9.95 -6.97 2.92
N PHE A 236 -9.58 -5.81 2.35
CA PHE A 236 -8.28 -5.59 1.75
C PHE A 236 -7.13 -5.77 2.75
N ILE A 237 -7.17 -5.02 3.85
CA ILE A 237 -6.10 -5.08 4.86
C ILE A 237 -5.99 -6.47 5.50
N SER A 238 -7.13 -7.10 5.79
CA SER A 238 -7.12 -8.48 6.32
C SER A 238 -6.53 -9.46 5.31
N GLY A 239 -6.91 -9.33 4.04
CA GLY A 239 -6.36 -10.13 2.95
C GLY A 239 -4.85 -9.97 2.83
N MET A 240 -4.35 -8.75 2.78
CA MET A 240 -2.91 -8.46 2.69
C MET A 240 -2.11 -9.03 3.87
N VAL A 241 -2.65 -8.95 5.10
CA VAL A 241 -1.97 -9.52 6.27
C VAL A 241 -1.89 -11.04 6.16
N ILE A 242 -2.98 -11.69 5.73
CA ILE A 242 -3.01 -13.15 5.52
C ILE A 242 -2.03 -13.54 4.40
N GLU A 243 -2.05 -12.83 3.30
CA GLU A 243 -1.13 -13.00 2.17
C GLU A 243 0.34 -12.87 2.60
N ALA A 244 0.68 -11.82 3.34
CA ALA A 244 2.02 -11.58 3.87
C ALA A 244 2.52 -12.77 4.72
N ILE A 245 1.66 -13.32 5.58
CA ILE A 245 1.98 -14.48 6.41
C ILE A 245 2.17 -15.73 5.54
N ILE A 246 1.28 -15.98 4.58
CA ILE A 246 1.37 -17.15 3.69
C ILE A 246 2.65 -17.07 2.85
N LEU A 247 2.92 -15.93 2.21
CA LEU A 247 4.11 -15.75 1.38
C LEU A 247 5.40 -15.84 2.19
N GLY A 248 5.44 -15.17 3.34
CA GLY A 248 6.60 -15.24 4.24
C GLY A 248 6.89 -16.67 4.69
N ALA A 249 5.88 -17.43 5.09
CA ALA A 249 6.01 -18.81 5.49
C ALA A 249 6.39 -19.72 4.31
N LEU A 250 5.75 -19.56 3.15
CA LEU A 250 6.02 -20.34 1.94
C LEU A 250 7.47 -20.16 1.45
N VAL A 251 7.91 -18.90 1.36
CA VAL A 251 9.27 -18.58 0.94
C VAL A 251 10.29 -19.07 1.95
N THR A 252 10.06 -18.86 3.24
CA THR A 252 10.92 -19.39 4.30
C THR A 252 11.05 -20.91 4.20
N ALA A 253 9.93 -21.62 4.20
CA ALA A 253 9.92 -23.09 4.16
C ALA A 253 10.56 -23.63 2.87
N GLY A 254 10.24 -23.06 1.71
CA GLY A 254 10.80 -23.49 0.44
C GLY A 254 12.31 -23.28 0.35
N LEU A 255 12.81 -22.13 0.79
CA LEU A 255 14.24 -21.85 0.80
C LEU A 255 15.00 -22.72 1.82
N PHE A 256 14.38 -23.08 2.96
CA PHE A 256 14.97 -24.08 3.87
C PHE A 256 15.08 -25.45 3.22
N ILE A 257 14.05 -25.90 2.51
CA ILE A 257 14.05 -27.19 1.79
C ILE A 257 15.13 -27.18 0.70
N LEU A 258 15.30 -26.07 -0.01
CA LEU A 258 16.30 -25.88 -1.06
C LEU A 258 17.71 -25.61 -0.50
N GLN A 259 17.87 -25.57 0.83
CA GLN A 259 19.14 -25.29 1.52
C GLN A 259 19.80 -23.98 1.08
N VAL A 260 18.97 -22.97 0.72
CA VAL A 260 19.46 -21.64 0.37
C VAL A 260 19.77 -20.86 1.65
N PRO A 261 20.95 -20.22 1.75
CA PRO A 261 21.29 -19.40 2.92
C PRO A 261 20.35 -18.22 3.09
N TYR A 262 20.25 -17.70 4.31
CA TYR A 262 19.35 -16.58 4.66
C TYR A 262 17.86 -16.84 4.43
N ALA A 263 17.40 -18.09 4.40
CA ALA A 263 16.02 -18.47 4.13
C ALA A 263 14.99 -17.74 5.03
N ALA A 264 15.24 -17.64 6.33
CA ALA A 264 14.37 -16.96 7.26
C ALA A 264 14.29 -15.45 6.97
N MET A 265 15.44 -14.82 6.72
CA MET A 265 15.48 -13.38 6.38
C MET A 265 14.73 -13.09 5.08
N LEU A 266 15.00 -13.88 4.03
CA LEU A 266 14.37 -13.68 2.71
C LEU A 266 12.87 -13.93 2.76
N GLY A 267 12.43 -14.92 3.53
CA GLY A 267 11.02 -15.19 3.72
C GLY A 267 10.29 -14.10 4.52
N VAL A 268 10.88 -13.62 5.61
CA VAL A 268 10.33 -12.51 6.39
C VAL A 268 10.32 -11.23 5.56
N LEU A 269 11.41 -10.96 4.82
CA LEU A 269 11.48 -9.82 3.91
C LEU A 269 10.39 -9.89 2.85
N GLN A 270 10.18 -11.04 2.21
CA GLN A 270 9.11 -11.26 1.22
C GLN A 270 7.75 -11.01 1.83
N GLY A 271 7.46 -11.56 3.01
CA GLY A 271 6.18 -11.38 3.69
C GLY A 271 5.92 -9.91 4.06
N VAL A 272 6.91 -9.21 4.59
CA VAL A 272 6.78 -7.77 4.94
C VAL A 272 6.60 -6.91 3.69
N MET A 273 7.40 -7.18 2.65
CA MET A 273 7.31 -6.43 1.39
C MET A 273 6.02 -6.73 0.62
N ALA A 274 5.40 -7.90 0.78
CA ALA A 274 4.10 -8.22 0.20
C ALA A 274 2.98 -7.26 0.65
N LEU A 275 3.15 -6.57 1.79
CA LEU A 275 2.24 -5.50 2.20
C LEU A 275 2.24 -4.31 1.23
N ILE A 276 3.24 -4.16 0.36
CA ILE A 276 3.29 -3.12 -0.67
C ILE A 276 2.91 -3.76 -2.01
N PRO A 277 1.68 -3.55 -2.50
CA PRO A 277 1.19 -4.23 -3.69
C PRO A 277 2.13 -4.01 -4.90
N ILE A 278 2.39 -5.06 -5.65
CA ILE A 278 3.21 -5.08 -6.88
C ILE A 278 4.70 -4.81 -6.59
N ILE A 279 5.01 -3.64 -6.00
CA ILE A 279 6.40 -3.18 -5.80
C ILE A 279 7.15 -4.08 -4.80
N GLY A 280 6.46 -4.56 -3.76
CA GLY A 280 7.07 -5.34 -2.68
C GLY A 280 7.71 -6.63 -3.16
N ALA A 281 7.03 -7.36 -4.03
CA ALA A 281 7.53 -8.61 -4.60
C ALA A 281 8.82 -8.42 -5.42
N PHE A 282 8.85 -7.38 -6.26
CA PHE A 282 10.03 -7.05 -7.07
C PHE A 282 11.21 -6.60 -6.20
N LEU A 283 10.96 -5.75 -5.19
CA LEU A 283 12.00 -5.27 -4.29
C LEU A 283 12.62 -6.40 -3.47
N SER A 284 11.79 -7.24 -2.83
CA SER A 284 12.28 -8.38 -2.05
C SER A 284 13.01 -9.39 -2.91
N GLY A 285 12.49 -9.66 -4.12
CA GLY A 285 13.13 -10.53 -5.11
C GLY A 285 14.50 -10.00 -5.53
N ALA A 286 14.59 -8.73 -5.89
CA ALA A 286 15.84 -8.09 -6.30
C ALA A 286 16.89 -8.10 -5.17
N VAL A 287 16.48 -7.73 -3.95
CA VAL A 287 17.37 -7.77 -2.78
C VAL A 287 17.88 -9.19 -2.53
N GLY A 288 17.01 -10.21 -2.60
CA GLY A 288 17.40 -11.60 -2.41
C GLY A 288 18.40 -12.09 -3.47
N VAL A 289 18.14 -11.77 -4.74
CA VAL A 289 19.06 -12.11 -5.83
C VAL A 289 20.44 -11.49 -5.61
N VAL A 290 20.50 -10.19 -5.30
CA VAL A 290 21.77 -9.47 -5.08
C VAL A 290 22.56 -10.09 -3.93
N ILE A 291 21.89 -10.37 -2.80
CA ILE A 291 22.54 -10.97 -1.62
C ILE A 291 23.08 -12.37 -1.93
N LEU A 292 22.29 -13.21 -2.59
CA LEU A 292 22.67 -14.59 -2.87
C LEU A 292 23.71 -14.68 -3.99
N LEU A 293 23.68 -13.76 -4.95
CA LEU A 293 24.68 -13.68 -6.01
C LEU A 293 26.10 -13.43 -5.45
N ALA A 294 26.18 -12.59 -4.41
CA ALA A 294 27.46 -12.34 -3.74
C ALA A 294 28.03 -13.56 -3.01
N LEU A 295 27.15 -14.45 -2.51
CA LEU A 295 27.60 -15.67 -1.85
C LEU A 295 27.97 -16.75 -2.85
N ASN A 296 27.10 -17.05 -3.78
CA ASN A 296 27.27 -18.04 -4.83
C ASN A 296 26.23 -17.86 -5.92
N PRO A 297 26.60 -17.69 -7.19
CA PRO A 297 25.68 -17.55 -8.31
C PRO A 297 24.63 -18.67 -8.39
N THR A 298 24.97 -19.90 -7.99
CA THR A 298 24.00 -21.02 -7.96
C THR A 298 22.82 -20.74 -7.02
N TYR A 299 23.09 -20.19 -5.83
CA TYR A 299 22.00 -19.84 -4.90
C TYR A 299 21.10 -18.74 -5.47
N ALA A 300 21.66 -17.76 -6.16
CA ALA A 300 20.89 -16.70 -6.80
C ALA A 300 19.95 -17.25 -7.89
N VAL A 301 20.46 -18.18 -8.72
CA VAL A 301 19.67 -18.83 -9.78
C VAL A 301 18.54 -19.68 -9.18
N VAL A 302 18.85 -20.51 -8.18
CA VAL A 302 17.86 -21.35 -7.48
C VAL A 302 16.78 -20.47 -6.85
N TYR A 303 17.18 -19.39 -6.17
CA TYR A 303 16.27 -18.43 -5.56
C TYR A 303 15.36 -17.75 -6.60
N LEU A 304 15.94 -17.28 -7.72
CA LEU A 304 15.20 -16.61 -8.78
C LEU A 304 14.11 -17.52 -9.35
N ILE A 305 14.46 -18.77 -9.69
CA ILE A 305 13.51 -19.76 -10.21
C ILE A 305 12.42 -20.04 -9.18
N PHE A 306 12.81 -20.23 -7.92
CA PHE A 306 11.87 -20.53 -6.84
C PHE A 306 10.92 -19.37 -6.58
N VAL A 307 11.42 -18.12 -6.47
CA VAL A 307 10.60 -16.93 -6.25
C VAL A 307 9.69 -16.69 -7.45
N PHE A 308 10.16 -16.89 -8.68
CA PHE A 308 9.30 -16.79 -9.87
C PHE A 308 8.13 -17.79 -9.79
N PHE A 309 8.38 -19.03 -9.39
CA PHE A 309 7.34 -20.03 -9.18
C PHE A 309 6.37 -19.61 -8.05
N VAL A 310 6.89 -19.10 -6.94
CA VAL A 310 6.04 -18.59 -5.84
C VAL A 310 5.20 -17.41 -6.29
N GLN A 311 5.73 -16.50 -7.10
CA GLN A 311 4.97 -15.35 -7.65
C GLN A 311 3.84 -15.80 -8.59
N GLN A 312 4.06 -16.88 -9.37
CA GLN A 312 2.97 -17.47 -10.17
C GLN A 312 1.89 -18.07 -9.26
N LEU A 313 2.27 -18.80 -8.23
CA LEU A 313 1.31 -19.33 -7.24
C LEU A 313 0.57 -18.22 -6.51
N GLU A 314 1.25 -17.13 -6.17
CA GLU A 314 0.63 -15.95 -5.59
C GLU A 314 -0.43 -15.37 -6.52
N GLY A 315 -0.04 -15.02 -7.76
CA GLY A 315 -0.94 -14.37 -8.73
C GLY A 315 -2.14 -15.22 -9.12
N ASP A 316 -1.94 -16.52 -9.31
CA ASP A 316 -2.98 -17.40 -9.85
C ASP A 316 -3.84 -18.07 -8.75
N LEU A 317 -3.29 -18.23 -7.55
CA LEU A 317 -3.93 -19.04 -6.51
C LEU A 317 -4.18 -18.29 -5.20
N ILE A 318 -3.14 -17.63 -4.66
CA ILE A 318 -3.18 -17.03 -3.32
C ILE A 318 -3.92 -15.70 -3.37
N TYR A 319 -3.46 -14.78 -4.22
CA TYR A 319 -4.02 -13.43 -4.33
C TYR A 319 -5.52 -13.43 -4.63
N PRO A 320 -6.04 -14.16 -5.62
CA PRO A 320 -7.48 -14.19 -5.91
C PRO A 320 -8.32 -14.69 -4.71
N ARG A 321 -7.81 -15.68 -3.97
CA ARG A 321 -8.55 -16.26 -2.84
C ARG A 321 -8.50 -15.43 -1.56
N VAL A 322 -7.41 -14.68 -1.35
CA VAL A 322 -7.16 -13.98 -0.09
C VAL A 322 -7.53 -12.50 -0.20
N VAL A 323 -7.23 -11.87 -1.32
CA VAL A 323 -7.40 -10.43 -1.53
C VAL A 323 -8.36 -10.14 -2.70
N GLY A 324 -8.26 -10.90 -3.80
CA GLY A 324 -8.74 -10.56 -5.13
C GLY A 324 -10.24 -10.30 -5.26
N ASP A 325 -11.10 -11.23 -4.83
CA ASP A 325 -12.56 -11.13 -5.02
C ASP A 325 -13.20 -9.98 -4.21
N SER A 326 -12.49 -9.50 -3.20
CA SER A 326 -12.99 -8.47 -2.28
C SER A 326 -12.90 -7.05 -2.84
N ILE A 327 -12.04 -6.82 -3.85
CA ILE A 327 -11.70 -5.49 -4.33
C ILE A 327 -12.39 -5.20 -5.66
N GLY A 328 -12.50 -6.18 -6.56
CA GLY A 328 -13.12 -6.05 -7.88
C GLY A 328 -12.51 -4.92 -8.74
N LEU A 329 -11.26 -4.52 -8.45
CA LEU A 329 -10.56 -3.43 -9.12
C LEU A 329 -9.64 -3.98 -10.22
N PRO A 330 -9.78 -3.56 -11.49
CA PRO A 330 -8.86 -3.96 -12.54
C PRO A 330 -7.41 -3.57 -12.25
N SER A 331 -6.45 -4.40 -12.65
CA SER A 331 -5.01 -4.26 -12.33
C SER A 331 -4.43 -2.89 -12.70
N MET A 332 -4.89 -2.27 -13.80
CA MET A 332 -4.49 -0.92 -14.19
C MET A 332 -4.82 0.12 -13.12
N TRP A 333 -6.00 0.02 -12.49
CA TRP A 333 -6.40 0.92 -11.41
C TRP A 333 -5.64 0.66 -10.11
N VAL A 334 -5.22 -0.60 -9.87
CA VAL A 334 -4.33 -0.92 -8.74
C VAL A 334 -2.99 -0.23 -8.93
N LEU A 335 -2.38 -0.33 -10.13
CA LEU A 335 -1.13 0.35 -10.46
C LEU A 335 -1.26 1.88 -10.33
N PHE A 336 -2.34 2.45 -10.82
CA PHE A 336 -2.65 3.87 -10.67
C PHE A 336 -2.73 4.27 -9.19
N ALA A 337 -3.48 3.53 -8.38
CA ALA A 337 -3.65 3.79 -6.94
C ALA A 337 -2.32 3.74 -6.18
N VAL A 338 -1.47 2.74 -6.49
CA VAL A 338 -0.14 2.59 -5.88
C VAL A 338 0.77 3.75 -6.30
N THR A 339 0.78 4.13 -7.58
CA THR A 339 1.63 5.21 -8.09
C THR A 339 1.24 6.56 -7.50
N VAL A 340 -0.04 6.91 -7.56
CA VAL A 340 -0.55 8.18 -7.02
C VAL A 340 -0.44 8.21 -5.50
N GLY A 341 -0.86 7.15 -4.83
CA GLY A 341 -0.77 7.03 -3.38
C GLY A 341 0.68 7.13 -2.89
N GLY A 342 1.59 6.43 -3.58
CA GLY A 342 3.03 6.49 -3.31
C GLY A 342 3.62 7.88 -3.47
N GLY A 343 3.23 8.60 -4.52
CA GLY A 343 3.66 9.97 -4.75
C GLY A 343 3.15 10.98 -3.71
N LEU A 344 1.96 10.75 -3.16
CA LEU A 344 1.34 11.65 -2.17
C LEU A 344 1.81 11.40 -0.73
N MET A 345 1.94 10.15 -0.30
CA MET A 345 2.17 9.79 1.10
C MET A 345 3.23 8.68 1.29
N GLY A 346 3.98 8.32 0.25
CA GLY A 346 4.95 7.23 0.32
C GLY A 346 4.28 5.86 0.55
N ILE A 347 4.92 4.99 1.33
CA ILE A 347 4.43 3.64 1.63
C ILE A 347 3.01 3.64 2.23
N PRO A 348 2.66 4.48 3.22
CA PRO A 348 1.29 4.59 3.71
C PRO A 348 0.27 4.90 2.62
N GLY A 349 0.63 5.77 1.68
CA GLY A 349 -0.24 6.11 0.54
C GLY A 349 -0.45 4.97 -0.44
N MET A 350 0.57 4.14 -0.69
CA MET A 350 0.44 2.92 -1.51
C MET A 350 -0.55 1.94 -0.88
N LEU A 351 -0.45 1.72 0.44
CA LEU A 351 -1.32 0.82 1.17
C LEU A 351 -2.80 1.24 1.16
N ILE A 352 -3.05 2.54 1.28
CA ILE A 352 -4.43 3.08 1.35
C ILE A 352 -4.99 3.39 -0.03
N GLY A 353 -4.15 3.77 -0.98
CA GLY A 353 -4.57 4.14 -2.32
C GLY A 353 -5.42 3.07 -2.99
N VAL A 354 -5.02 1.80 -2.85
CA VAL A 354 -5.74 0.68 -3.46
C VAL A 354 -7.16 0.52 -2.90
N PRO A 355 -7.38 0.34 -1.58
CA PRO A 355 -8.75 0.19 -1.05
C PRO A 355 -9.57 1.48 -1.17
N PHE A 356 -8.94 2.65 -1.18
CA PHE A 356 -9.62 3.92 -1.42
C PHE A 356 -10.20 3.97 -2.84
N LEU A 357 -9.37 3.71 -3.85
CA LEU A 357 -9.82 3.69 -5.24
C LEU A 357 -10.83 2.55 -5.50
N ALA A 358 -10.62 1.38 -4.89
CA ALA A 358 -11.56 0.27 -4.95
C ALA A 358 -12.93 0.63 -4.36
N SER A 359 -12.97 1.37 -3.26
CA SER A 359 -14.23 1.85 -2.68
C SER A 359 -14.97 2.79 -3.64
N ILE A 360 -14.25 3.75 -4.24
CA ILE A 360 -14.82 4.66 -5.24
C ILE A 360 -15.35 3.87 -6.45
N TYR A 361 -14.53 2.96 -6.98
CA TYR A 361 -14.90 2.13 -8.13
C TYR A 361 -16.16 1.29 -7.84
N LYS A 362 -16.22 0.67 -6.65
CA LYS A 362 -17.37 -0.13 -6.22
C LYS A 362 -18.65 0.72 -6.10
N ILE A 363 -18.54 1.92 -5.53
CA ILE A 363 -19.67 2.86 -5.41
C ILE A 363 -20.17 3.28 -6.79
N ILE A 364 -19.27 3.64 -7.71
CA ILE A 364 -19.63 4.01 -9.08
C ILE A 364 -20.29 2.82 -9.80
N LYS A 365 -19.73 1.61 -9.68
CA LYS A 365 -20.27 0.40 -10.28
C LYS A 365 -21.69 0.09 -9.81
N ILE A 366 -21.96 0.27 -8.51
CA ILE A 366 -23.28 0.11 -7.93
C ILE A 366 -24.26 1.17 -8.48
N ASP A 367 -23.85 2.43 -8.57
CA ASP A 367 -24.69 3.51 -9.11
C ASP A 367 -25.04 3.29 -10.60
N VAL A 368 -24.03 2.90 -11.41
CA VAL A 368 -24.22 2.59 -12.83
C VAL A 368 -25.20 1.43 -13.01
N ALA A 369 -24.99 0.34 -12.29
CA ALA A 369 -25.86 -0.83 -12.37
C ALA A 369 -27.32 -0.51 -11.98
N TYR A 370 -27.50 0.33 -10.98
CA TYR A 370 -28.83 0.78 -10.60
C TYR A 370 -29.48 1.61 -11.72
N ARG A 371 -28.76 2.57 -12.29
CA ARG A 371 -29.26 3.41 -13.38
C ARG A 371 -29.62 2.58 -14.63
N GLU A 372 -28.77 1.61 -14.99
CA GLU A 372 -29.05 0.68 -16.10
C GLU A 372 -30.36 -0.10 -15.89
N ARG A 373 -30.57 -0.65 -14.68
CA ARG A 373 -31.82 -1.35 -14.35
C ARG A 373 -33.03 -0.43 -14.43
N MET A 374 -32.90 0.82 -13.98
CA MET A 374 -33.98 1.78 -14.05
C MET A 374 -34.32 2.20 -15.48
N ILE A 375 -33.32 2.39 -16.34
CA ILE A 375 -33.51 2.68 -17.77
C ILE A 375 -34.22 1.52 -18.46
N GLN A 376 -33.85 0.28 -18.12
CA GLN A 376 -34.49 -0.93 -18.67
C GLN A 376 -35.96 -1.08 -18.21
N GLN A 377 -36.31 -0.66 -16.99
CA GLN A 377 -37.65 -0.83 -16.43
C GLN A 377 -38.62 0.31 -16.77
N THR A 378 -38.16 1.52 -16.94
CA THR A 378 -39.03 2.70 -17.03
C THR A 378 -38.93 3.48 -18.34
N GLY A 379 -37.89 3.28 -19.14
CA GLY A 379 -37.72 4.02 -20.41
C GLY A 379 -37.62 5.55 -20.26
N ASP A 380 -37.70 6.08 -19.05
CA ASP A 380 -37.72 7.51 -18.77
C ASP A 380 -36.76 7.91 -17.64
N GLN A 381 -36.03 9.01 -17.86
CA GLN A 381 -34.90 9.47 -17.01
C GLN A 381 -35.37 10.30 -15.80
N ASP A 382 -36.26 9.81 -14.96
CA ASP A 382 -36.76 10.62 -13.86
C ASP A 382 -35.81 10.64 -12.64
N ILE A 383 -35.23 11.80 -12.40
CA ILE A 383 -34.21 12.07 -11.37
C ILE A 383 -34.73 11.89 -9.93
N GLU A 384 -36.06 11.95 -9.71
CA GLU A 384 -36.69 11.76 -8.40
C GLU A 384 -36.48 10.37 -7.79
N GLN A 385 -36.10 9.38 -8.63
CA GLN A 385 -35.91 8.02 -8.17
C GLN A 385 -34.50 7.74 -7.57
N ASN A 386 -33.57 8.69 -7.61
CA ASN A 386 -32.28 8.58 -6.89
C ASN A 386 -32.48 8.38 -5.38
N VAL A 387 -33.58 8.89 -4.82
CA VAL A 387 -33.91 8.70 -3.40
C VAL A 387 -34.21 7.23 -3.09
N ARG A 388 -34.90 6.52 -3.99
CA ARG A 388 -35.17 5.08 -3.83
C ARG A 388 -33.92 4.22 -3.97
N PHE A 389 -32.91 4.68 -4.71
CA PHE A 389 -31.61 4.02 -4.77
C PHE A 389 -30.93 3.97 -3.41
N LEU A 390 -30.94 5.06 -2.68
CA LEU A 390 -30.37 5.14 -1.35
C LEU A 390 -31.11 4.22 -0.35
N GLU A 391 -32.41 4.08 -0.51
CA GLU A 391 -33.22 3.12 0.25
C GLU A 391 -32.92 1.66 -0.13
N SER A 392 -32.70 1.37 -1.42
CA SER A 392 -32.36 0.02 -1.88
C SER A 392 -30.97 -0.45 -1.41
N LEU A 393 -29.99 0.45 -1.34
CA LEU A 393 -28.68 0.16 -0.76
C LEU A 393 -28.76 -0.14 0.75
N ARG A 394 -29.79 0.37 1.43
CA ARG A 394 -30.02 0.11 2.87
C ARG A 394 -30.57 -1.31 3.11
N HIS A 395 -31.29 -1.89 2.16
CA HIS A 395 -31.98 -3.18 2.31
C HIS A 395 -31.39 -4.34 1.50
N GLN A 396 -30.57 -4.06 0.48
CA GLN A 396 -29.93 -5.11 -0.32
C GLN A 396 -28.43 -5.16 -0.03
N THR A 397 -28.01 -6.17 0.68
CA THR A 397 -26.64 -6.71 0.57
C THR A 397 -26.52 -7.31 -0.84
N LEU A 398 -26.14 -6.49 -1.82
CA LEU A 398 -25.68 -7.01 -3.09
C LEU A 398 -24.47 -7.89 -2.80
N THR A 399 -24.58 -9.18 -3.07
CA THR A 399 -23.43 -10.07 -2.96
C THR A 399 -22.41 -9.69 -4.02
N ASP A 400 -21.13 -9.82 -3.71
CA ASP A 400 -20.04 -9.53 -4.65
C ASP A 400 -20.27 -10.26 -6.00
N LYS A 401 -20.96 -11.41 -5.98
CA LYS A 401 -21.38 -12.17 -7.18
C LYS A 401 -22.40 -11.46 -8.09
N GLU A 402 -23.24 -10.59 -7.55
CA GLU A 402 -24.22 -9.84 -8.37
C GLU A 402 -23.55 -8.61 -8.99
N ILE A 403 -22.56 -8.03 -8.33
CA ILE A 403 -21.78 -6.89 -8.85
C ILE A 403 -20.86 -7.34 -9.99
N ASP A 404 -20.28 -8.55 -9.90
CA ASP A 404 -19.35 -9.10 -10.93
C ASP A 404 -20.05 -9.55 -12.22
N ARG A 405 -21.38 -9.68 -12.20
CA ARG A 405 -22.18 -10.01 -13.40
C ARG A 405 -22.58 -8.79 -14.25
N ILE A 406 -22.30 -7.58 -13.78
CA ILE A 406 -22.53 -6.31 -14.45
C ILE A 406 -21.20 -5.74 -14.90
#